data_38c25be35c570bfaa1276cea7795e12e
#
_entry.id   38c25be35c570bfaa1276cea7795e12e
#
_cell.length_a   1.000
_cell.length_b   1.000
_cell.length_c   1.000
_cell.angle_alpha   90.00
_cell.angle_beta   90.00
_cell.angle_gamma   90.00
#
_symmetry.space_group_name_H-M   'P 1'
#
loop_
_entity.id
_entity.type
_entity.pdbx_description
1 polymer ?
#
loop_
_entity_poly.entity_id
_entity_poly.type
_entity_poly.pdbx_seq_one_letter_code
_entity_poly.pdbx_strand_id
1 'polypeptide(L)'
;MPHGPGETTGFRFESDGKSIAYLTDYSEITEDMIDLCEDVDILVSDCLRRDPHPTHANLAMAIELSERSDAGKLVLSHLDKSMDYATLAAETPDHVIVGYDGLELVA
;
A
#
# COMPACT_ATOMS: atom_id res chain seq x y z
N MET A 1 -11.04 -7.85 -1.16
CA MET A 1 -10.60 -7.03 0.01
C MET A 1 -11.77 -6.22 0.52
N PRO A 2 -11.92 -6.08 1.83
CA PRO A 2 -12.96 -5.20 2.37
C PRO A 2 -12.76 -3.74 1.95
N HIS A 3 -13.85 -3.09 1.60
CA HIS A 3 -13.89 -1.68 1.20
C HIS A 3 -15.20 -1.08 1.72
N GLY A 4 -15.23 -0.78 3.04
CA GLY A 4 -16.47 -0.42 3.71
C GLY A 4 -17.50 -1.55 3.59
N PRO A 5 -18.73 -1.25 3.12
CA PRO A 5 -19.76 -2.28 2.92
C PRO A 5 -19.57 -3.10 1.64
N GLY A 6 -18.60 -2.75 0.79
CA GLY A 6 -18.33 -3.47 -0.46
C GLY A 6 -17.05 -4.27 -0.43
N GLU A 7 -16.65 -4.76 -1.59
CA GLU A 7 -15.39 -5.49 -1.76
C GLU A 7 -14.64 -5.02 -3.01
N THR A 8 -13.31 -5.10 -2.96
CA THR A 8 -12.42 -4.82 -4.08
C THR A 8 -11.46 -6.00 -4.28
N THR A 9 -10.73 -5.99 -5.38
CA THR A 9 -9.79 -7.07 -5.74
C THR A 9 -8.34 -6.57 -5.65
N GLY A 10 -7.50 -7.32 -4.95
CA GLY A 10 -6.05 -7.12 -4.97
C GLY A 10 -5.42 -7.96 -6.08
N PHE A 11 -4.26 -7.52 -6.55
CA PHE A 11 -3.53 -8.19 -7.64
C PHE A 11 -2.07 -8.42 -7.25
N ARG A 12 -1.52 -9.54 -7.70
CA ARG A 12 -0.08 -9.81 -7.63
C ARG A 12 0.41 -10.15 -9.02
N PHE A 13 1.49 -9.50 -9.42
CA PHE A 13 2.14 -9.70 -10.71
C PHE A 13 3.55 -10.23 -10.48
N GLU A 14 3.93 -11.28 -11.23
CA GLU A 14 5.28 -11.83 -11.14
C GLU A 14 5.87 -11.96 -12.55
N SER A 15 7.15 -11.58 -12.71
CA SER A 15 7.88 -11.69 -13.96
C SER A 15 9.38 -11.69 -13.68
N ASP A 16 10.11 -12.63 -14.28
CA ASP A 16 11.58 -12.72 -14.17
C ASP A 16 12.10 -12.75 -12.72
N GLY A 17 11.38 -13.43 -11.85
CA GLY A 17 11.75 -13.53 -10.42
C GLY A 17 11.45 -12.28 -9.61
N LYS A 18 10.75 -11.30 -10.19
CA LYS A 18 10.31 -10.08 -9.51
C LYS A 18 8.82 -10.11 -9.28
N SER A 19 8.35 -9.42 -8.22
CA SER A 19 6.93 -9.42 -7.86
C SER A 19 6.46 -8.04 -7.41
N ILE A 20 5.23 -7.70 -7.79
CA ILE A 20 4.55 -6.46 -7.40
C ILE A 20 3.14 -6.83 -6.98
N ALA A 21 2.72 -6.36 -5.81
CA ALA A 21 1.34 -6.46 -5.36
C ALA A 21 0.70 -5.07 -5.44
N TYR A 22 -0.54 -5.03 -5.89
CA TYR A 22 -1.31 -3.80 -6.06
C TYR A 22 -2.63 -3.95 -5.29
N LEU A 23 -2.73 -3.27 -4.16
CA LEU A 23 -3.87 -3.34 -3.25
C LEU A 23 -4.37 -1.93 -2.95
N THR A 24 -5.37 -1.48 -3.70
CA THR A 24 -6.03 -0.20 -3.45
C THR A 24 -7.47 -0.42 -3.05
N ASP A 25 -8.05 0.59 -2.40
CA ASP A 25 -9.45 0.59 -1.98
C ASP A 25 -9.77 -0.55 -1.01
N TYR A 26 -9.01 -0.65 0.09
CA TYR A 26 -9.34 -1.57 1.17
C TYR A 26 -9.47 -0.82 2.52
N SER A 27 -10.28 -1.36 3.42
CA SER A 27 -10.55 -0.75 4.73
C SER A 27 -10.12 -1.62 5.90
N GLU A 28 -9.73 -2.87 5.63
CA GLU A 28 -9.25 -3.82 6.65
C GLU A 28 -8.15 -4.69 6.06
N ILE A 29 -7.21 -5.12 6.92
CA ILE A 29 -6.18 -6.09 6.55
C ILE A 29 -6.69 -7.49 6.88
N THR A 30 -6.65 -8.39 5.89
CA THR A 30 -7.05 -9.79 6.06
C THR A 30 -5.83 -10.71 5.87
N GLU A 31 -5.94 -11.95 6.34
CA GLU A 31 -4.88 -12.94 6.13
C GLU A 31 -4.64 -13.22 4.64
N ASP A 32 -5.70 -13.24 3.83
CA ASP A 32 -5.58 -13.43 2.38
C ASP A 32 -4.78 -12.30 1.74
N MET A 33 -4.92 -11.06 2.22
CA MET A 33 -4.14 -9.92 1.74
C MET A 33 -2.67 -10.07 2.10
N ILE A 34 -2.38 -10.50 3.32
CA ILE A 34 -1.00 -10.74 3.77
C ILE A 34 -0.35 -11.84 2.93
N ASP A 35 -1.06 -12.93 2.69
CA ASP A 35 -0.58 -14.03 1.84
C ASP A 35 -0.32 -13.57 0.41
N LEU A 36 -1.20 -12.73 -0.15
CA LEU A 36 -1.02 -12.18 -1.49
C LEU A 36 0.25 -11.34 -1.61
N CYS A 37 0.59 -10.60 -0.56
CA CYS A 37 1.73 -9.68 -0.54
C CYS A 37 3.01 -10.32 -0.01
N GLU A 38 2.99 -11.59 0.40
CA GLU A 38 4.13 -12.22 1.05
C GLU A 38 5.40 -12.12 0.22
N ASP A 39 6.44 -11.53 0.82
CA ASP A 39 7.78 -11.36 0.22
C ASP A 39 7.78 -10.65 -1.15
N VAL A 40 6.78 -9.85 -1.43
CA VAL A 40 6.72 -9.09 -2.68
C VAL A 40 7.82 -8.02 -2.71
N ASP A 41 8.41 -7.79 -3.89
CA ASP A 41 9.45 -6.77 -4.03
C ASP A 41 8.90 -5.35 -3.85
N ILE A 42 7.72 -5.09 -4.41
CA ILE A 42 7.04 -3.80 -4.31
C ILE A 42 5.58 -4.03 -3.95
N LEU A 43 5.11 -3.39 -2.90
CA LEU A 43 3.70 -3.33 -2.52
C LEU A 43 3.18 -1.92 -2.80
N VAL A 44 2.21 -1.80 -3.69
CA VAL A 44 1.46 -0.55 -3.91
C VAL A 44 0.19 -0.65 -3.07
N SER A 45 0.07 0.20 -2.07
CA SER A 45 -1.03 0.13 -1.09
C SER A 45 -1.85 1.41 -1.06
N ASP A 46 -3.15 1.22 -0.83
CA ASP A 46 -4.06 2.31 -0.51
C ASP A 46 -3.56 3.04 0.74
N CYS A 47 -3.60 4.37 0.72
CA CYS A 47 -3.27 5.22 1.86
C CYS A 47 -3.94 6.58 1.66
N LEU A 48 -5.26 6.63 1.90
CA LEU A 48 -6.03 7.84 1.62
C LEU A 48 -5.58 9.00 2.50
N ARG A 49 -5.41 8.76 3.81
CA ARG A 49 -5.02 9.79 4.77
C ARG A 49 -4.42 9.17 6.05
N ARG A 50 -3.93 10.01 6.96
CA ARG A 50 -3.39 9.55 8.25
C ARG A 50 -4.47 9.02 9.18
N ASP A 51 -5.61 9.72 9.23
CA ASP A 51 -6.72 9.34 10.10
C ASP A 51 -7.51 8.16 9.54
N PRO A 52 -8.16 7.34 10.38
CA PRO A 52 -9.00 6.26 9.90
C PRO A 52 -10.10 6.74 8.97
N HIS A 53 -10.41 5.91 7.97
CA HIS A 53 -11.47 6.15 7.01
C HIS A 53 -12.32 4.88 6.87
N PRO A 54 -13.66 4.98 6.77
CA PRO A 54 -14.52 3.79 6.77
C PRO A 54 -14.35 2.85 5.56
N THR A 55 -13.80 3.34 4.44
CA THR A 55 -13.67 2.52 3.21
C THR A 55 -12.25 2.38 2.70
N HIS A 56 -11.30 3.16 3.20
CA HIS A 56 -9.92 3.18 2.72
C HIS A 56 -8.91 2.99 3.84
N ALA A 57 -7.75 2.46 3.50
CA ALA A 57 -6.64 2.32 4.43
C ALA A 57 -6.07 3.68 4.80
N ASN A 58 -5.55 3.80 6.00
CA ASN A 58 -4.76 4.95 6.44
C ASN A 58 -3.26 4.61 6.43
N LEU A 59 -2.43 5.59 6.78
CA LEU A 59 -0.97 5.41 6.76
C LEU A 59 -0.51 4.24 7.65
N ALA A 60 -1.03 4.14 8.87
CA ALA A 60 -0.64 3.07 9.80
C ALA A 60 -0.98 1.68 9.25
N MET A 61 -2.14 1.52 8.61
CA MET A 61 -2.54 0.25 8.01
C MET A 61 -1.64 -0.14 6.85
N ALA A 62 -1.29 0.80 5.99
CA ALA A 62 -0.41 0.53 4.85
C ALA A 62 0.97 0.05 5.32
N ILE A 63 1.54 0.72 6.32
CA ILE A 63 2.82 0.34 6.90
C ILE A 63 2.72 -1.04 7.58
N GLU A 64 1.65 -1.28 8.34
CA GLU A 64 1.43 -2.58 8.99
C GLU A 64 1.35 -3.71 7.96
N LEU A 65 0.62 -3.52 6.87
CA LEU A 65 0.52 -4.54 5.82
C LEU A 65 1.90 -4.85 5.23
N SER A 66 2.71 -3.83 4.94
CA SER A 66 4.04 -4.03 4.39
C SER A 66 4.96 -4.79 5.35
N GLU A 67 4.87 -4.53 6.64
CA GLU A 67 5.68 -5.20 7.65
C GLU A 67 5.25 -6.65 7.87
N ARG A 68 3.94 -6.90 7.96
CA ARG A 68 3.41 -8.26 8.17
C ARG A 68 3.61 -9.17 6.97
N SER A 69 3.69 -8.62 5.76
CA SER A 69 3.93 -9.38 4.53
C SER A 69 5.41 -9.45 4.12
N ASP A 70 6.30 -8.77 4.83
CA ASP A 70 7.72 -8.65 4.50
C ASP A 70 7.96 -8.10 3.08
N ALA A 71 7.17 -7.12 2.67
CA ALA A 71 7.34 -6.45 1.39
C ALA A 71 8.66 -5.67 1.35
N GLY A 72 9.36 -5.69 0.22
CA GLY A 72 10.64 -5.00 0.08
C GLY A 72 10.51 -3.49 0.09
N LYS A 73 9.55 -2.97 -0.70
CA LYS A 73 9.23 -1.55 -0.75
C LYS A 73 7.73 -1.36 -0.67
N LEU A 74 7.30 -0.29 0.00
CA LEU A 74 5.90 0.11 0.08
C LEU A 74 5.72 1.42 -0.68
N VAL A 75 4.82 1.45 -1.66
CA VAL A 75 4.43 2.67 -2.37
C VAL A 75 3.05 3.06 -1.90
N LEU A 76 2.91 4.27 -1.36
CA LEU A 76 1.63 4.82 -0.91
C LEU A 76 0.91 5.44 -2.09
N SER A 77 -0.34 5.04 -2.30
CA SER A 77 -1.18 5.48 -3.41
C SER A 77 -2.54 5.95 -2.91
N HIS A 78 -3.32 6.58 -3.79
CA HIS A 78 -4.67 7.06 -3.50
C HIS A 78 -4.70 8.11 -2.37
N LEU A 79 -3.67 8.96 -2.32
CA LEU A 79 -3.54 10.00 -1.29
C LEU A 79 -4.56 11.12 -1.50
N ASP A 80 -5.19 11.58 -0.42
CA ASP A 80 -6.04 12.76 -0.52
C ASP A 80 -5.23 14.05 -0.26
N LYS A 81 -5.90 15.19 -0.39
CA LYS A 81 -5.25 16.51 -0.25
C LYS A 81 -4.73 16.80 1.15
N SER A 82 -5.10 16.01 2.17
CA SER A 82 -4.58 16.18 3.52
C SER A 82 -3.17 15.60 3.68
N MET A 83 -2.70 14.84 2.68
CA MET A 83 -1.40 14.18 2.69
C MET A 83 -0.37 15.01 1.97
N ASP A 84 0.34 15.88 2.71
CA ASP A 84 1.43 16.67 2.15
C ASP A 84 2.62 15.76 1.83
N TYR A 85 3.02 15.71 0.56
CA TYR A 85 4.10 14.86 0.08
C TYR A 85 5.41 15.04 0.87
N ALA A 86 5.87 16.27 1.02
CA ALA A 86 7.16 16.53 1.67
C ALA A 86 7.15 16.12 3.15
N THR A 87 6.07 16.43 3.87
CA THR A 87 5.90 16.05 5.27
C THR A 87 5.80 14.54 5.43
N LEU A 88 5.00 13.89 4.57
CA LEU A 88 4.81 12.44 4.60
C LEU A 88 6.11 11.71 4.28
N ALA A 89 6.85 12.15 3.28
CA ALA A 89 8.13 11.54 2.91
C ALA A 89 9.16 11.64 4.04
N ALA A 90 9.15 12.73 4.81
CA ALA A 90 10.05 12.92 5.94
C ALA A 90 9.68 12.06 7.16
N GLU A 91 8.42 11.68 7.31
CA GLU A 91 7.92 10.91 8.45
C GLU A 91 8.00 9.39 8.27
N THR A 92 8.06 8.90 7.01
CA THR A 92 7.95 7.47 6.72
C THR A 92 9.31 6.76 6.79
N PRO A 93 9.32 5.44 7.11
CA PRO A 93 10.55 4.65 7.06
C PRO A 93 11.18 4.61 5.66
N ASP A 94 12.47 4.26 5.59
CA ASP A 94 13.23 4.26 4.31
C ASP A 94 12.63 3.36 3.22
N HIS A 95 11.96 2.26 3.60
CA HIS A 95 11.36 1.35 2.62
C HIS A 95 10.02 1.85 2.07
N VAL A 96 9.49 2.96 2.60
CA VAL A 96 8.21 3.53 2.21
C VAL A 96 8.43 4.67 1.22
N ILE A 97 7.74 4.61 0.09
CA ILE A 97 7.80 5.62 -0.96
C ILE A 97 6.42 6.26 -1.11
N VAL A 98 6.38 7.58 -1.05
CA VAL A 98 5.13 8.32 -1.28
C VAL A 98 4.90 8.42 -2.79
N GLY A 99 3.80 7.85 -3.29
CA GLY A 99 3.49 7.84 -4.71
C GLY A 99 3.16 9.24 -5.25
N TYR A 100 3.53 9.48 -6.49
CA TYR A 100 3.23 10.71 -7.22
C TYR A 100 3.11 10.41 -8.71
N ASP A 101 2.46 11.31 -9.44
CA ASP A 101 2.28 11.16 -10.89
C ASP A 101 3.62 11.08 -11.58
N GLY A 102 3.81 10.04 -12.39
CA GLY A 102 5.06 9.83 -13.12
C GLY A 102 6.14 9.08 -12.37
N LEU A 103 5.88 8.63 -11.12
CA LEU A 103 6.83 7.82 -10.37
C LEU A 103 7.12 6.50 -11.10
N GLU A 104 8.41 6.22 -11.28
CA GLU A 104 8.88 4.96 -11.87
C GLU A 104 9.75 4.21 -10.86
N LEU A 105 9.53 2.90 -10.76
CA LEU A 105 10.31 2.01 -9.90
C LEU A 105 10.70 0.74 -10.66
N VAL A 106 11.88 0.24 -10.31
CA VAL A 106 12.37 -1.05 -10.84
C VAL A 106 12.36 -2.05 -9.70
N ALA A 107 11.64 -3.13 -9.88
CA ALA A 107 11.58 -4.21 -8.91
C ALA A 107 12.87 -5.06 -8.92
#